data_6faf2a9de5a73caee496e8896483abbe
#
_entry.id   6faf2a9de5a73caee496e8896483abbe
#
_cell.length_a   1.000
_cell.length_b   1.000
_cell.length_c   1.000
_cell.angle_alpha   90.00
_cell.angle_beta   90.00
_cell.angle_gamma   90.00
#
_symmetry.space_group_name_H-M   'P 1'
#
loop_
_entity.id
_entity.type
_entity.pdbx_description
1 polymer ?
#
loop_
_entity_poly.entity_id
_entity_poly.type
_entity_poly.pdbx_seq_one_letter_code
_entity_poly.pdbx_strand_id
1 'polypeptide(L)'
;ITDKEILGFRDYVIAQDTKNINLKEIYSVLENLYEFLVDYKKVKSRDEKKAERKSKIPHEFKRLSIYKKNFNLNSIRFSYAVKIALATAVAGFIMDYFHLRDGRWIMLTVFSLTQPYAENCIQRSRKRIEGTFIGAVIFIVLFSIIKDSTLRSLIVLLAGYINSYVVDYRKLMVCVTVSALGSAVVMGDPNVLTISRISYVALGAIIALIVNK
;
A
#
# COMPACT_ATOMS: atom_id res chain seq x y z
N ILE A 1 0.78 7.73 33.70
CA ILE A 1 2.10 7.97 33.06
C ILE A 1 2.49 9.39 33.37
N THR A 2 3.60 9.57 34.09
CA THR A 2 4.11 10.88 34.51
C THR A 2 5.00 11.47 33.42
N ASP A 3 5.15 12.83 33.40
CA ASP A 3 5.99 13.52 32.40
C ASP A 3 7.44 13.07 32.47
N LYS A 4 7.93 12.66 33.65
CA LYS A 4 9.29 12.11 33.84
C LYS A 4 9.48 10.75 33.13
N GLU A 5 8.45 9.90 33.12
CA GLU A 5 8.51 8.59 32.44
C GLU A 5 8.51 8.77 30.92
N ILE A 6 7.75 9.73 30.43
CA ILE A 6 7.69 10.06 28.99
C ILE A 6 9.01 10.63 28.51
N LEU A 7 9.61 11.57 29.28
CA LEU A 7 10.90 12.15 28.94
C LEU A 7 12.05 11.13 29.05
N GLY A 8 12.06 10.27 30.07
CA GLY A 8 13.04 9.19 30.19
C GLY A 8 12.97 8.17 29.07
N PHE A 9 11.78 7.87 28.60
CA PHE A 9 11.59 6.99 27.44
C PHE A 9 12.07 7.64 26.14
N ARG A 10 11.82 8.93 25.94
CA ARG A 10 12.33 9.71 24.81
C ARG A 10 13.86 9.70 24.79
N ASP A 11 14.50 10.00 25.92
CA ASP A 11 15.96 10.06 26.02
C ASP A 11 16.61 8.67 25.79
N TYR A 12 15.95 7.61 26.23
CA TYR A 12 16.35 6.23 25.93
C TYR A 12 16.30 5.92 24.43
N VAL A 13 15.24 6.33 23.74
CA VAL A 13 15.09 6.09 22.30
C VAL A 13 16.08 6.90 21.49
N ILE A 14 16.39 8.14 21.92
CA ILE A 14 17.41 9.01 21.28
C ILE A 14 18.83 8.44 21.47
N ALA A 15 19.13 7.84 22.60
CA ALA A 15 20.44 7.24 22.91
C ALA A 15 20.74 5.95 22.11
N GLN A 16 19.72 5.30 21.52
CA GLN A 16 19.91 4.15 20.66
C GLN A 16 20.41 4.60 19.28
N ASP A 17 21.68 4.27 18.97
CA ASP A 17 22.32 4.60 17.69
C ASP A 17 21.57 3.93 16.51
N THR A 18 20.77 4.72 15.81
CA THR A 18 19.74 4.27 14.86
C THR A 18 20.29 4.05 13.46
N LYS A 19 21.22 3.12 13.29
CA LYS A 19 21.62 2.64 11.97
C LYS A 19 20.54 1.75 11.30
N ASN A 20 19.53 1.32 12.05
CA ASN A 20 18.49 0.41 11.56
C ASN A 20 17.23 1.18 11.13
N ILE A 21 16.84 1.04 9.85
CA ILE A 21 15.69 1.74 9.22
C ILE A 21 14.38 1.46 9.99
N ASN A 22 14.19 0.24 10.48
CA ASN A 22 13.00 -0.11 11.26
C ASN A 22 12.92 0.64 12.59
N LEU A 23 14.07 0.92 13.21
CA LEU A 23 14.17 1.71 14.44
C LEU A 23 13.84 3.18 14.19
N LYS A 24 14.20 3.74 13.03
CA LYS A 24 13.84 5.12 12.64
C LYS A 24 12.33 5.28 12.44
N GLU A 25 11.66 4.28 11.86
CA GLU A 25 10.20 4.31 11.70
C GLU A 25 9.50 4.24 13.08
N ILE A 26 9.95 3.36 13.96
CA ILE A 26 9.44 3.27 15.34
C ILE A 26 9.69 4.58 16.09
N TYR A 27 10.88 5.18 15.94
CA TYR A 27 11.21 6.48 16.54
C TYR A 27 10.27 7.59 16.05
N SER A 28 10.04 7.69 14.73
CA SER A 28 9.12 8.67 14.15
C SER A 28 7.68 8.52 14.67
N VAL A 29 7.20 7.28 14.82
CA VAL A 29 5.87 7.01 15.38
C VAL A 29 5.80 7.39 16.85
N LEU A 30 6.83 7.08 17.63
CA LEU A 30 6.90 7.41 19.05
C LEU A 30 7.04 8.91 19.28
N GLU A 31 7.79 9.62 18.46
CA GLU A 31 7.92 11.09 18.52
C GLU A 31 6.58 11.77 18.23
N ASN A 32 5.87 11.34 17.19
CA ASN A 32 4.54 11.83 16.88
C ASN A 32 3.53 11.54 18.00
N LEU A 33 3.62 10.36 18.62
CA LEU A 33 2.77 9.98 19.74
C LEU A 33 3.09 10.78 21.00
N TYR A 34 4.35 11.09 21.24
CA TYR A 34 4.79 11.95 22.33
C TYR A 34 4.28 13.38 22.15
N GLU A 35 4.47 13.99 20.96
CA GLU A 35 3.94 15.32 20.65
C GLU A 35 2.41 15.37 20.83
N PHE A 36 1.70 14.33 20.37
CA PHE A 36 0.26 14.22 20.57
C PHE A 36 -0.13 14.17 22.04
N LEU A 37 0.59 13.39 22.86
CA LEU A 37 0.32 13.29 24.31
C LEU A 37 0.63 14.58 25.06
N VAL A 38 1.70 15.28 24.69
CA VAL A 38 2.07 16.58 25.29
C VAL A 38 1.02 17.63 24.93
N ASP A 39 0.58 17.70 23.69
CA ASP A 39 -0.48 18.62 23.25
C ASP A 39 -1.82 18.28 23.87
N TYR A 40 -2.16 17.00 23.98
CA TYR A 40 -3.38 16.54 24.68
C TYR A 40 -3.38 16.96 26.16
N LYS A 41 -2.22 16.88 26.84
CA LYS A 41 -2.07 17.25 28.23
C LYS A 41 -2.13 18.77 28.43
N LYS A 42 -1.55 19.56 27.51
CA LYS A 42 -1.69 21.04 27.49
C LYS A 42 -3.13 21.48 27.27
N VAL A 43 -3.85 20.80 26.39
CA VAL A 43 -5.28 21.06 26.12
C VAL A 43 -6.12 20.71 27.36
N LYS A 44 -5.86 19.55 28.00
CA LYS A 44 -6.57 19.12 29.21
C LYS A 44 -6.36 20.09 30.39
N SER A 45 -5.14 20.59 30.59
CA SER A 45 -4.86 21.54 31.68
C SER A 45 -5.45 22.94 31.46
N ARG A 46 -5.68 23.36 30.21
CA ARG A 46 -6.31 24.65 29.87
C ARG A 46 -7.84 24.62 29.90
N ASP A 47 -8.47 23.48 29.67
CA ASP A 47 -9.88 23.39 29.33
C ASP A 47 -10.76 22.62 30.30
N GLU A 48 -10.27 22.14 31.47
CA GLU A 48 -11.15 21.51 32.47
C GLU A 48 -12.31 22.40 32.93
N LYS A 49 -12.21 23.73 32.78
CA LYS A 49 -13.29 24.68 33.04
C LYS A 49 -14.12 25.09 31.80
N LYS A 50 -13.72 24.72 30.59
CA LYS A 50 -14.44 25.02 29.34
C LYS A 50 -14.98 23.79 28.59
N ALA A 51 -14.58 22.58 28.98
CA ALA A 51 -14.92 21.34 28.31
C ALA A 51 -16.38 20.91 28.43
N GLU A 52 -17.13 21.49 29.39
CA GLU A 52 -18.58 21.26 29.52
C GLU A 52 -19.46 21.98 28.48
N ARG A 53 -18.90 22.92 27.74
CA ARG A 53 -19.67 23.67 26.72
C ARG A 53 -18.98 23.61 25.35
N LYS A 54 -19.35 22.65 24.54
CA LYS A 54 -19.02 22.42 23.12
C LYS A 54 -17.64 21.81 22.90
N SER A 55 -17.61 20.53 22.52
CA SER A 55 -16.49 19.86 21.86
C SER A 55 -16.16 20.55 20.53
N LYS A 56 -15.49 21.68 20.58
CA LYS A 56 -14.91 22.28 19.39
C LYS A 56 -13.69 21.44 19.05
N ILE A 57 -13.81 20.67 17.97
CA ILE A 57 -12.66 20.02 17.32
C ILE A 57 -11.56 21.09 17.21
N PRO A 58 -10.35 20.87 17.77
CA PRO A 58 -9.24 21.82 17.69
C PRO A 58 -9.10 22.34 16.26
N HIS A 59 -8.79 23.63 16.11
CA HIS A 59 -8.73 24.28 14.79
C HIS A 59 -7.75 23.59 13.85
N GLU A 60 -6.74 22.92 14.42
CA GLU A 60 -5.75 22.12 13.72
C GLU A 60 -6.32 20.84 13.08
N PHE A 61 -7.43 20.30 13.62
CA PHE A 61 -8.14 19.15 13.04
C PHE A 61 -9.29 19.55 12.10
N LYS A 62 -9.50 20.83 11.83
CA LYS A 62 -10.41 21.23 10.77
C LYS A 62 -9.83 20.78 9.44
N ARG A 63 -10.61 20.03 8.65
CA ARG A 63 -10.20 19.46 7.37
C ARG A 63 -9.42 20.45 6.48
N LEU A 64 -9.85 21.70 6.41
CA LEU A 64 -9.20 22.76 5.64
C LEU A 64 -7.78 23.13 6.16
N SER A 65 -7.56 23.12 7.47
CA SER A 65 -6.23 23.39 8.05
C SER A 65 -5.26 22.25 7.75
N ILE A 66 -5.72 21.01 7.82
CA ILE A 66 -4.91 19.84 7.47
C ILE A 66 -4.54 19.88 5.98
N TYR A 67 -5.48 20.21 5.09
CA TYR A 67 -5.19 20.35 3.65
C TYR A 67 -4.17 21.46 3.40
N LYS A 68 -4.33 22.66 3.98
CA LYS A 68 -3.37 23.76 3.82
C LYS A 68 -1.97 23.41 4.31
N LYS A 69 -1.86 22.73 5.45
CA LYS A 69 -0.57 22.32 6.04
C LYS A 69 0.13 21.24 5.21
N ASN A 70 -0.63 20.35 4.58
CA ASN A 70 -0.11 19.28 3.72
C ASN A 70 0.08 19.70 2.26
N PHE A 71 -0.48 20.82 1.81
CA PHE A 71 -0.37 21.35 0.44
C PHE A 71 0.91 22.17 0.27
N ASN A 72 2.02 21.65 0.78
CA ASN A 72 3.33 22.27 0.65
C ASN A 72 4.25 21.32 -0.12
N LEU A 73 4.99 21.84 -1.10
CA LEU A 73 5.94 21.08 -1.93
C LEU A 73 6.98 20.32 -1.09
N ASN A 74 7.28 20.80 0.10
CA ASN A 74 8.20 20.14 1.04
C ASN A 74 7.53 19.02 1.87
N SER A 75 6.22 18.82 1.74
CA SER A 75 5.52 17.76 2.44
C SER A 75 5.72 16.43 1.72
N ILE A 76 6.25 15.41 2.43
CA ILE A 76 6.40 14.05 1.92
C ILE A 76 5.06 13.49 1.40
N ARG A 77 3.96 13.84 2.06
CA ARG A 77 2.60 13.41 1.67
C ARG A 77 2.19 14.00 0.32
N PHE A 78 2.47 15.29 0.10
CA PHE A 78 2.16 15.96 -1.16
C PHE A 78 3.03 15.43 -2.30
N SER A 79 4.34 15.33 -2.07
CA SER A 79 5.27 14.77 -3.03
C SER A 79 4.90 13.33 -3.42
N TYR A 80 4.52 12.50 -2.45
CA TYR A 80 4.04 11.14 -2.71
C TYR A 80 2.74 11.12 -3.50
N ALA A 81 1.76 11.97 -3.16
CA ALA A 81 0.49 12.05 -3.87
C ALA A 81 0.69 12.45 -5.35
N VAL A 82 1.54 13.43 -5.62
CA VAL A 82 1.90 13.84 -6.98
C VAL A 82 2.62 12.72 -7.72
N LYS A 83 3.56 12.06 -7.06
CA LYS A 83 4.32 10.93 -7.62
C LYS A 83 3.41 9.79 -8.05
N ILE A 84 2.49 9.36 -7.19
CA ILE A 84 1.56 8.28 -7.50
C ILE A 84 0.54 8.68 -8.57
N ALA A 85 0.07 9.94 -8.56
CA ALA A 85 -0.85 10.45 -9.55
C ALA A 85 -0.21 10.48 -10.95
N LEU A 86 1.01 11.01 -11.08
CA LEU A 86 1.74 11.05 -12.34
C LEU A 86 2.07 9.64 -12.84
N ALA A 87 2.55 8.77 -11.96
CA ALA A 87 2.90 7.39 -12.32
C ALA A 87 1.69 6.61 -12.84
N THR A 88 0.54 6.73 -12.17
CA THR A 88 -0.69 6.07 -12.61
C THR A 88 -1.28 6.70 -13.88
N ALA A 89 -1.17 8.02 -14.05
CA ALA A 89 -1.59 8.70 -15.29
C ALA A 89 -0.76 8.25 -16.49
N VAL A 90 0.58 8.16 -16.35
CA VAL A 90 1.47 7.64 -17.41
C VAL A 90 1.13 6.19 -17.74
N ALA A 91 0.91 5.35 -16.72
CA ALA A 91 0.52 3.96 -16.93
C ALA A 91 -0.84 3.84 -17.65
N GLY A 92 -1.81 4.69 -17.30
CA GLY A 92 -3.11 4.79 -17.97
C GLY A 92 -2.98 5.25 -19.42
N PHE A 93 -2.14 6.25 -19.68
CA PHE A 93 -1.86 6.73 -21.03
C PHE A 93 -1.23 5.65 -21.91
N ILE A 94 -0.25 4.90 -21.39
CA ILE A 94 0.36 3.78 -22.11
C ILE A 94 -0.69 2.71 -22.44
N MET A 95 -1.57 2.39 -21.48
CA MET A 95 -2.65 1.43 -21.68
C MET A 95 -3.56 1.83 -22.82
N ASP A 96 -3.98 3.09 -22.83
CA ASP A 96 -4.94 3.62 -23.81
C ASP A 96 -4.30 3.80 -25.19
N TYR A 97 -3.10 4.38 -25.26
CA TYR A 97 -2.37 4.61 -26.52
C TYR A 97 -2.06 3.32 -27.27
N PHE A 98 -1.66 2.25 -26.57
CA PHE A 98 -1.36 0.96 -27.17
C PHE A 98 -2.59 0.04 -27.28
N HIS A 99 -3.78 0.49 -26.91
CA HIS A 99 -5.02 -0.28 -26.89
C HIS A 99 -4.86 -1.64 -26.21
N LEU A 100 -4.14 -1.68 -25.08
CA LEU A 100 -3.78 -2.92 -24.39
C LEU A 100 -5.02 -3.54 -23.75
N ARG A 101 -5.43 -4.70 -24.29
CA ARG A 101 -6.46 -5.51 -23.66
C ARG A 101 -5.98 -5.92 -22.26
N ASP A 102 -6.76 -5.65 -21.22
CA ASP A 102 -6.39 -5.88 -19.82
C ASP A 102 -5.21 -5.05 -19.26
N GLY A 103 -4.80 -3.98 -19.94
CA GLY A 103 -3.73 -3.06 -19.51
C GLY A 103 -3.95 -2.40 -18.15
N ARG A 104 -5.17 -2.45 -17.59
CA ARG A 104 -5.50 -2.06 -16.20
C ARG A 104 -4.56 -2.69 -15.16
N TRP A 105 -3.96 -3.84 -15.45
CA TRP A 105 -2.99 -4.48 -14.56
C TRP A 105 -1.69 -3.71 -14.45
N ILE A 106 -1.28 -2.98 -15.48
CA ILE A 106 -0.12 -2.09 -15.44
C ILE A 106 -0.40 -0.99 -14.40
N MET A 107 -1.55 -0.31 -14.53
CA MET A 107 -1.94 0.80 -13.67
C MET A 107 -2.09 0.38 -12.20
N LEU A 108 -2.77 -0.76 -11.94
CA LEU A 108 -2.91 -1.33 -10.60
C LEU A 108 -1.56 -1.73 -9.99
N THR A 109 -0.63 -2.19 -10.83
CA THR A 109 0.72 -2.55 -10.37
C THR A 109 1.53 -1.32 -10.02
N VAL A 110 1.53 -0.31 -10.87
CA VAL A 110 2.21 0.98 -10.61
C VAL A 110 1.66 1.60 -9.34
N PHE A 111 0.34 1.70 -9.20
CA PHE A 111 -0.31 2.24 -8.00
C PHE A 111 0.11 1.52 -6.72
N SER A 112 0.13 0.18 -6.73
CA SER A 112 0.43 -0.62 -5.53
C SER A 112 1.91 -0.67 -5.18
N LEU A 113 2.81 -0.44 -6.14
CA LEU A 113 4.26 -0.49 -5.94
C LEU A 113 4.88 0.87 -5.68
N THR A 114 4.24 1.97 -6.13
CA THR A 114 4.72 3.31 -5.81
C THR A 114 4.64 3.54 -4.31
N GLN A 115 5.78 3.79 -3.69
CA GLN A 115 5.94 3.96 -2.25
C GLN A 115 6.63 5.30 -1.95
N PRO A 116 6.44 5.89 -0.74
CA PRO A 116 7.18 7.08 -0.35
C PRO A 116 8.70 6.87 -0.35
N TYR A 117 9.15 5.66 0.00
CA TYR A 117 10.56 5.29 0.08
C TYR A 117 10.94 4.29 -1.02
N ALA A 118 12.04 4.57 -1.73
CA ALA A 118 12.49 3.77 -2.88
C ALA A 118 12.86 2.32 -2.52
N GLU A 119 13.48 2.11 -1.35
CA GLU A 119 13.89 0.78 -0.88
C GLU A 119 12.71 -0.18 -0.71
N ASN A 120 11.61 0.32 -0.16
CA ASN A 120 10.38 -0.46 -0.01
C ASN A 120 9.76 -0.83 -1.36
N CYS A 121 9.91 0.03 -2.37
CA CYS A 121 9.43 -0.24 -3.73
C CYS A 121 10.15 -1.44 -4.36
N ILE A 122 11.49 -1.53 -4.25
CA ILE A 122 12.28 -2.63 -4.82
C ILE A 122 11.87 -3.96 -4.19
N GLN A 123 11.81 -4.01 -2.87
CA GLN A 123 11.43 -5.24 -2.17
C GLN A 123 10.00 -5.69 -2.50
N ARG A 124 9.05 -4.75 -2.56
CA ARG A 124 7.68 -5.03 -2.95
C ARG A 124 7.56 -5.46 -4.40
N SER A 125 8.29 -4.83 -5.32
CA SER A 125 8.30 -5.20 -6.74
C SER A 125 8.75 -6.64 -6.93
N ARG A 126 9.84 -7.04 -6.27
CA ARG A 126 10.33 -8.42 -6.30
C ARG A 126 9.29 -9.40 -5.78
N LYS A 127 8.74 -9.17 -4.59
CA LYS A 127 7.69 -10.02 -3.99
C LYS A 127 6.44 -10.10 -4.88
N ARG A 128 6.08 -9.02 -5.58
CA ARG A 128 4.95 -9.00 -6.49
C ARG A 128 5.18 -9.86 -7.72
N ILE A 129 6.35 -9.73 -8.37
CA ILE A 129 6.70 -10.53 -9.54
C ILE A 129 6.76 -12.02 -9.16
N GLU A 130 7.46 -12.37 -8.07
CA GLU A 130 7.53 -13.74 -7.57
C GLU A 130 6.14 -14.30 -7.27
N GLY A 131 5.31 -13.55 -6.54
CA GLY A 131 3.94 -13.97 -6.20
C GLY A 131 3.04 -14.12 -7.41
N THR A 132 3.16 -13.23 -8.41
CA THR A 132 2.39 -13.33 -9.65
C THR A 132 2.80 -14.56 -10.45
N PHE A 133 4.11 -14.85 -10.56
CA PHE A 133 4.60 -16.01 -11.27
C PHE A 133 4.15 -17.31 -10.61
N ILE A 134 4.33 -17.44 -9.29
CA ILE A 134 3.87 -18.62 -8.53
C ILE A 134 2.35 -18.79 -8.66
N GLY A 135 1.58 -17.71 -8.53
CA GLY A 135 0.14 -17.72 -8.68
C GLY A 135 -0.32 -18.14 -10.07
N ALA A 136 0.40 -17.73 -11.11
CA ALA A 136 0.14 -18.13 -12.49
C ALA A 136 0.38 -19.63 -12.72
N VAL A 137 1.45 -20.18 -12.17
CA VAL A 137 1.73 -21.62 -12.24
C VAL A 137 0.66 -22.42 -11.51
N ILE A 138 0.30 -22.03 -10.30
CA ILE A 138 -0.78 -22.69 -9.52
C ILE A 138 -2.10 -22.63 -10.29
N PHE A 139 -2.42 -21.46 -10.87
CA PHE A 139 -3.63 -21.30 -11.67
C PHE A 139 -3.67 -22.26 -12.86
N ILE A 140 -2.59 -22.33 -13.66
CA ILE A 140 -2.52 -23.22 -14.83
C ILE A 140 -2.71 -24.68 -14.41
N VAL A 141 -2.02 -25.13 -13.36
CA VAL A 141 -2.13 -26.51 -12.86
C VAL A 141 -3.55 -26.82 -12.39
N LEU A 142 -4.14 -25.97 -11.54
CA LEU A 142 -5.49 -26.19 -11.02
C LEU A 142 -6.54 -26.20 -12.13
N PHE A 143 -6.47 -25.25 -13.06
CA PHE A 143 -7.47 -25.12 -14.13
C PHE A 143 -7.27 -26.12 -15.27
N SER A 144 -6.10 -26.76 -15.38
CA SER A 144 -5.89 -27.91 -16.27
C SER A 144 -6.52 -29.17 -15.73
N ILE A 145 -6.46 -29.39 -14.42
CA ILE A 145 -7.02 -30.58 -13.77
C ILE A 145 -8.54 -30.47 -13.63
N ILE A 146 -9.02 -29.29 -13.19
CA ILE A 146 -10.43 -29.05 -12.86
C ILE A 146 -11.13 -28.43 -14.07
N LYS A 147 -11.97 -29.23 -14.73
CA LYS A 147 -12.75 -28.78 -15.90
C LYS A 147 -14.16 -28.29 -15.54
N ASP A 148 -14.66 -28.67 -14.37
CA ASP A 148 -15.99 -28.27 -13.90
C ASP A 148 -16.05 -26.80 -13.52
N SER A 149 -17.01 -26.07 -14.10
CA SER A 149 -17.22 -24.63 -13.91
C SER A 149 -17.55 -24.29 -12.45
N THR A 150 -18.31 -25.14 -11.77
CA THR A 150 -18.70 -24.90 -10.38
C THR A 150 -17.52 -25.00 -9.44
N LEU A 151 -16.67 -26.02 -9.63
CA LEU A 151 -15.44 -26.18 -8.84
C LEU A 151 -14.43 -25.06 -9.11
N ARG A 152 -14.32 -24.57 -10.35
CA ARG A 152 -13.48 -23.40 -10.69
C ARG A 152 -13.95 -22.16 -9.96
N SER A 153 -15.24 -21.89 -9.92
CA SER A 153 -15.82 -20.75 -9.19
C SER A 153 -15.55 -20.86 -7.69
N LEU A 154 -15.65 -22.06 -7.12
CA LEU A 154 -15.33 -22.31 -5.72
C LEU A 154 -13.87 -22.01 -5.39
N ILE A 155 -12.93 -22.40 -6.27
CA ILE A 155 -11.49 -22.11 -6.11
C ILE A 155 -11.24 -20.60 -6.11
N VAL A 156 -11.90 -19.86 -7.01
CA VAL A 156 -11.78 -18.40 -7.07
C VAL A 156 -12.27 -17.75 -5.78
N LEU A 157 -13.41 -18.20 -5.25
CA LEU A 157 -13.95 -17.73 -3.98
C LEU A 157 -13.03 -18.06 -2.80
N LEU A 158 -12.51 -19.29 -2.75
CA LEU A 158 -11.57 -19.72 -1.71
C LEU A 158 -10.27 -18.90 -1.77
N ALA A 159 -9.71 -18.66 -2.94
CA ALA A 159 -8.53 -17.84 -3.11
C ALA A 159 -8.77 -16.39 -2.63
N GLY A 160 -9.96 -15.82 -2.93
CA GLY A 160 -10.38 -14.51 -2.43
C GLY A 160 -10.56 -14.50 -0.90
N TYR A 161 -11.10 -15.55 -0.32
CA TYR A 161 -11.28 -15.69 1.13
C TYR A 161 -9.93 -15.80 1.85
N ILE A 162 -9.04 -16.67 1.40
CA ILE A 162 -7.70 -16.87 1.95
C ILE A 162 -6.89 -15.56 1.87
N ASN A 163 -7.07 -14.77 0.80
CA ASN A 163 -6.42 -13.47 0.63
C ASN A 163 -6.66 -12.52 1.81
N SER A 164 -7.82 -12.60 2.48
CA SER A 164 -8.17 -11.74 3.62
C SER A 164 -7.37 -12.07 4.89
N TYR A 165 -6.80 -13.26 5.00
CA TYR A 165 -6.03 -13.71 6.16
C TYR A 165 -4.51 -13.67 5.94
N VAL A 166 -4.06 -13.47 4.70
CA VAL A 166 -2.64 -13.50 4.36
C VAL A 166 -1.99 -12.15 4.63
N VAL A 167 -1.03 -12.11 5.55
CA VAL A 167 -0.26 -10.89 5.90
C VAL A 167 0.96 -10.72 4.99
N ASP A 168 1.63 -11.82 4.58
CA ASP A 168 2.80 -11.72 3.71
C ASP A 168 2.40 -11.32 2.29
N TYR A 169 2.97 -10.19 1.82
CA TYR A 169 2.67 -9.60 0.52
C TYR A 169 2.90 -10.54 -0.66
N ARG A 170 3.91 -11.42 -0.61
CA ARG A 170 4.16 -12.41 -1.67
C ARG A 170 3.04 -13.43 -1.77
N LYS A 171 2.63 -14.02 -0.64
CA LYS A 171 1.53 -14.98 -0.58
C LYS A 171 0.19 -14.35 -0.97
N LEU A 172 -0.02 -13.10 -0.55
CA LEU A 172 -1.18 -12.31 -0.94
C LEU A 172 -1.25 -12.15 -2.47
N MET A 173 -0.12 -11.85 -3.14
CA MET A 173 -0.06 -11.73 -4.59
C MET A 173 -0.33 -13.06 -5.32
N VAL A 174 0.02 -14.20 -4.73
CA VAL A 174 -0.36 -15.52 -5.26
C VAL A 174 -1.89 -15.66 -5.27
N CYS A 175 -2.55 -15.43 -4.14
CA CYS A 175 -4.01 -15.53 -4.04
C CYS A 175 -4.74 -14.55 -4.98
N VAL A 176 -4.29 -13.29 -5.03
CA VAL A 176 -4.83 -12.27 -5.95
C VAL A 176 -4.66 -12.70 -7.41
N THR A 177 -3.54 -13.34 -7.77
CA THR A 177 -3.31 -13.78 -9.14
C THR A 177 -4.22 -14.94 -9.51
N VAL A 178 -4.35 -15.94 -8.64
CA VAL A 178 -5.24 -17.09 -8.87
C VAL A 178 -6.70 -16.64 -8.99
N SER A 179 -7.18 -15.78 -8.09
CA SER A 179 -8.56 -15.30 -8.12
C SER A 179 -8.85 -14.44 -9.35
N ALA A 180 -7.91 -13.55 -9.71
CA ALA A 180 -8.11 -12.66 -10.86
C ALA A 180 -7.99 -13.37 -12.21
N LEU A 181 -7.09 -14.35 -12.37
CA LEU A 181 -7.03 -15.17 -13.56
C LEU A 181 -8.26 -16.10 -13.65
N GLY A 182 -8.66 -16.69 -12.53
CA GLY A 182 -9.82 -17.54 -12.47
C GLY A 182 -11.11 -16.81 -12.85
N SER A 183 -11.30 -15.57 -12.42
CA SER A 183 -12.45 -14.75 -12.81
C SER A 183 -12.39 -14.32 -14.29
N ALA A 184 -11.19 -14.15 -14.84
CA ALA A 184 -11.01 -13.71 -16.23
C ALA A 184 -11.17 -14.83 -17.27
N VAL A 185 -11.02 -16.09 -16.88
CA VAL A 185 -11.17 -17.28 -17.77
C VAL A 185 -12.55 -17.33 -18.44
N VAL A 186 -13.57 -16.81 -17.79
CA VAL A 186 -14.92 -16.70 -18.38
C VAL A 186 -14.90 -15.83 -19.64
N MET A 187 -13.91 -14.95 -19.82
CA MET A 187 -13.83 -13.95 -20.90
C MET A 187 -12.77 -14.26 -21.98
N GLY A 188 -11.94 -15.30 -21.83
CA GLY A 188 -10.87 -15.59 -22.78
C GLY A 188 -10.03 -16.82 -22.51
N ASP A 189 -9.03 -17.04 -23.37
CA ASP A 189 -8.10 -18.16 -23.25
C ASP A 189 -7.21 -18.02 -22.00
N PRO A 190 -7.15 -19.05 -21.13
CA PRO A 190 -6.36 -19.03 -19.90
C PRO A 190 -4.88 -18.71 -20.11
N ASN A 191 -4.28 -19.26 -21.17
CA ASN A 191 -2.85 -19.09 -21.45
C ASN A 191 -2.51 -17.67 -21.85
N VAL A 192 -3.31 -17.08 -22.74
CA VAL A 192 -3.14 -15.68 -23.21
C VAL A 192 -3.31 -14.71 -22.04
N LEU A 193 -4.33 -14.92 -21.21
CA LEU A 193 -4.57 -14.09 -20.03
C LEU A 193 -3.44 -14.17 -19.00
N THR A 194 -2.87 -15.36 -18.81
CA THR A 194 -1.76 -15.56 -17.87
C THR A 194 -0.49 -14.85 -18.34
N ILE A 195 -0.12 -15.00 -19.61
CA ILE A 195 1.06 -14.36 -20.19
C ILE A 195 0.90 -12.83 -20.17
N SER A 196 -0.26 -12.32 -20.57
CA SER A 196 -0.56 -10.89 -20.54
C SER A 196 -0.44 -10.33 -19.11
N ARG A 197 -0.94 -11.04 -18.11
CA ARG A 197 -0.85 -10.61 -16.71
C ARG A 197 0.61 -10.53 -16.22
N ILE A 198 1.42 -11.54 -16.49
CA ILE A 198 2.85 -11.53 -16.09
C ILE A 198 3.56 -10.36 -16.76
N SER A 199 3.35 -10.16 -18.07
CA SER A 199 3.97 -9.07 -18.83
C SER A 199 3.56 -7.69 -18.31
N TYR A 200 2.27 -7.48 -18.04
CA TYR A 200 1.77 -6.20 -17.53
C TYR A 200 2.21 -5.91 -16.09
N VAL A 201 2.32 -6.94 -15.25
CA VAL A 201 2.88 -6.78 -13.90
C VAL A 201 4.36 -6.43 -13.97
N ALA A 202 5.14 -7.05 -14.88
CA ALA A 202 6.54 -6.73 -15.08
C ALA A 202 6.72 -5.28 -15.59
N LEU A 203 5.95 -4.87 -16.61
CA LEU A 203 5.94 -3.49 -17.11
C LEU A 203 5.58 -2.48 -16.01
N GLY A 204 4.52 -2.75 -15.26
CA GLY A 204 4.11 -1.89 -14.15
C GLY A 204 5.17 -1.79 -13.05
N ALA A 205 5.90 -2.88 -12.76
CA ALA A 205 7.01 -2.87 -11.82
C ALA A 205 8.19 -2.02 -12.32
N ILE A 206 8.52 -2.08 -13.60
CA ILE A 206 9.57 -1.25 -14.21
C ILE A 206 9.20 0.23 -14.10
N ILE A 207 7.97 0.59 -14.48
CA ILE A 207 7.48 1.98 -14.37
C ILE A 207 7.56 2.46 -12.92
N ALA A 208 7.08 1.65 -11.96
CA ALA A 208 7.12 2.00 -10.55
C ALA A 208 8.55 2.20 -10.03
N LEU A 209 9.51 1.37 -10.47
CA LEU A 209 10.92 1.50 -10.09
C LEU A 209 11.55 2.78 -10.67
N ILE A 210 11.24 3.13 -11.91
CA ILE A 210 11.73 4.38 -12.53
C ILE A 210 11.20 5.60 -11.79
N VAL A 211 9.92 5.62 -11.45
CA VAL A 211 9.27 6.74 -10.75
C VAL A 211 9.76 6.88 -9.31
N ASN A 212 10.15 5.78 -8.66
CA ASN A 212 10.65 5.80 -7.28
C ASN A 212 12.17 6.04 -7.16
N LYS A 213 12.90 6.11 -8.27
CA LYS A 213 14.32 6.45 -8.27
C LYS A 213 14.53 7.95 -8.06
#